data_e6515a3e6006e576a776df62ad2cbb34
#
_entry.id   e6515a3e6006e576a776df62ad2cbb34
#
_cell.length_a   1.000
_cell.length_b   1.000
_cell.length_c   1.000
_cell.angle_alpha   90.00
_cell.angle_beta   90.00
_cell.angle_gamma   90.00
#
_symmetry.space_group_name_H-M   'P 1'
#
loop_
_entity.id
_entity.type
_entity.pdbx_description
1 polymer ?
#
loop_
_entity_poly.entity_id
_entity_poly.type
_entity_poly.pdbx_seq_one_letter_code
_entity_poly.pdbx_strand_id
1 'polypeptide(L)'
;MYSINIKGKVTSKDKKLVKLEMIFFQTGYNRVSKVLNITGPIKDWDNASQSFISKSSDAIKKNKMLLDLKLKYQKIAEEWEEEGRKWSPAELALSLDKKKGKEMKEEDRSLSVSQMIDYLIKKFSEKEKEKNGKIVKSLASVKDYKIIKKALEEFTQKKYNKPLSVFYFSDITKLFLLDFVLYTQKKGIANGNKAGLNQKLRKLRAIVNYAKGLNMHDADPEIFGCVEDKMKWHKFEPRTVSKRVIQLIENVDRSLLTLKEEFCLDLFLFSYYTGGMANVDVCHLTYNMIQGNQVIYERMKFPKIGKPLLIEKSKQIIEKYEGQGIDNCRY
;
A
#
# COMPACT_ATOMS: atom_id res chain seq x y z
N MET A 1 30.69 -7.51 14.86
CA MET A 1 31.86 -7.81 13.98
C MET A 1 31.35 -7.98 12.55
N TYR A 2 31.97 -7.29 11.59
CA TYR A 2 31.60 -7.41 10.16
C TYR A 2 32.83 -7.77 9.31
N SER A 3 32.60 -8.26 8.10
CA SER A 3 33.65 -8.48 7.12
C SER A 3 33.18 -8.25 5.67
N ILE A 4 34.08 -7.76 4.82
CA ILE A 4 33.86 -7.52 3.40
C ILE A 4 34.93 -8.28 2.62
N ASN A 5 34.52 -9.28 1.85
CA ASN A 5 35.44 -10.15 1.13
C ASN A 5 35.07 -10.22 -0.36
N ILE A 6 36.04 -10.48 -1.23
CA ILE A 6 35.81 -10.64 -2.66
C ILE A 6 36.09 -12.11 -3.02
N LYS A 7 35.16 -12.73 -3.73
CA LYS A 7 35.26 -14.11 -4.17
C LYS A 7 35.04 -14.22 -5.68
N GLY A 8 35.89 -15.00 -6.34
CA GLY A 8 35.74 -15.33 -7.74
C GLY A 8 34.85 -16.54 -7.94
N LYS A 9 33.90 -16.45 -8.85
CA LYS A 9 33.09 -17.58 -9.34
C LYS A 9 33.32 -17.79 -10.82
N VAL A 10 33.47 -19.06 -11.25
CA VAL A 10 33.58 -19.41 -12.64
C VAL A 10 32.28 -19.10 -13.36
N THR A 11 32.37 -18.49 -14.55
CA THR A 11 31.17 -18.17 -15.32
C THR A 11 30.64 -19.44 -16.01
N SER A 12 29.30 -19.59 -16.04
CA SER A 12 28.65 -20.72 -16.72
C SER A 12 28.82 -20.69 -18.24
N LYS A 13 29.06 -19.51 -18.83
CA LYS A 13 29.21 -19.32 -20.29
C LYS A 13 30.65 -19.52 -20.80
N ASP A 14 31.62 -19.16 -19.97
CA ASP A 14 33.04 -19.33 -20.31
C ASP A 14 33.82 -19.78 -19.08
N LYS A 15 34.20 -21.07 -19.09
CA LYS A 15 34.97 -21.70 -17.99
C LYS A 15 36.37 -21.13 -17.78
N LYS A 16 36.85 -20.29 -18.71
CA LYS A 16 38.16 -19.63 -18.62
C LYS A 16 38.12 -18.29 -17.87
N LEU A 17 36.93 -17.75 -17.63
CA LEU A 17 36.74 -16.47 -16.97
C LEU A 17 36.16 -16.62 -15.57
N VAL A 18 36.66 -15.81 -14.65
CA VAL A 18 36.07 -15.62 -13.32
C VAL A 18 35.27 -14.33 -13.25
N LYS A 19 34.09 -14.40 -12.68
CA LYS A 19 33.25 -13.25 -12.31
C LYS A 19 33.36 -13.02 -10.83
N LEU A 20 33.60 -11.77 -10.42
CA LEU A 20 33.84 -11.44 -9.04
C LEU A 20 32.54 -11.07 -8.31
N GLU A 21 32.44 -11.51 -7.07
CA GLU A 21 31.36 -11.15 -6.15
C GLU A 21 31.97 -10.58 -4.87
N MET A 22 31.43 -9.45 -4.43
CA MET A 22 31.73 -8.91 -3.11
C MET A 22 30.74 -9.47 -2.10
N ILE A 23 31.26 -9.95 -0.99
CA ILE A 23 30.51 -10.66 0.04
C ILE A 23 30.53 -9.83 1.29
N PHE A 24 29.35 -9.50 1.79
CA PHE A 24 29.13 -8.74 3.02
C PHE A 24 28.63 -9.69 4.11
N PHE A 25 29.27 -9.66 5.25
CA PHE A 25 28.88 -10.44 6.42
C PHE A 25 28.89 -9.56 7.66
N GLN A 26 27.93 -9.79 8.56
CA GLN A 26 27.87 -9.20 9.88
C GLN A 26 27.23 -10.22 10.84
N THR A 27 27.75 -10.31 12.05
CA THR A 27 27.23 -11.22 13.08
C THR A 27 25.77 -10.92 13.37
N GLY A 28 24.92 -11.94 13.34
CA GLY A 28 23.47 -11.80 13.57
C GLY A 28 22.63 -11.52 12.31
N TYR A 29 23.26 -11.41 11.14
CA TYR A 29 22.58 -11.18 9.87
C TYR A 29 22.92 -12.23 8.80
N ASN A 30 22.02 -12.41 7.85
CA ASN A 30 22.28 -13.25 6.69
C ASN A 30 23.38 -12.64 5.80
N ARG A 31 24.23 -13.52 5.28
CA ARG A 31 25.28 -13.16 4.34
C ARG A 31 24.69 -12.66 3.02
N VAL A 32 25.20 -11.55 2.48
CA VAL A 32 24.76 -10.97 1.21
C VAL A 32 25.93 -10.95 0.23
N SER A 33 25.69 -11.30 -1.04
CA SER A 33 26.66 -11.19 -2.12
C SER A 33 26.20 -10.23 -3.19
N LYS A 34 27.14 -9.42 -3.69
CA LYS A 34 26.92 -8.48 -4.78
C LYS A 34 27.86 -8.81 -5.93
N VAL A 35 27.28 -9.03 -7.09
CA VAL A 35 28.06 -9.30 -8.29
C VAL A 35 28.72 -8.02 -8.78
N LEU A 36 30.03 -8.09 -9.07
CA LEU A 36 30.82 -6.99 -9.62
C LEU A 36 30.89 -7.14 -11.15
N ASN A 37 30.83 -5.99 -11.87
CA ASN A 37 31.06 -5.97 -13.32
C ASN A 37 32.57 -6.04 -13.67
N ILE A 38 33.31 -6.87 -12.94
CA ILE A 38 34.73 -7.09 -13.13
C ILE A 38 34.92 -8.59 -13.38
N THR A 39 35.53 -8.91 -14.53
CA THR A 39 35.85 -10.26 -14.94
C THR A 39 37.33 -10.35 -15.31
N GLY A 40 37.90 -11.53 -15.24
CA GLY A 40 39.28 -11.77 -15.65
C GLY A 40 39.57 -13.26 -15.85
N PRO A 41 40.79 -13.64 -16.33
CA PRO A 41 41.15 -15.02 -16.47
C PRO A 41 41.15 -15.77 -15.15
N ILE A 42 40.59 -16.97 -15.09
CA ILE A 42 40.52 -17.77 -13.87
C ILE A 42 41.90 -18.10 -13.32
N LYS A 43 42.88 -18.29 -14.19
CA LYS A 43 44.27 -18.60 -13.82
C LYS A 43 44.96 -17.47 -13.06
N ASP A 44 44.52 -16.25 -13.26
CA ASP A 44 45.10 -15.04 -12.67
C ASP A 44 44.43 -14.62 -11.39
N TRP A 45 43.31 -15.24 -11.00
CA TRP A 45 42.59 -14.87 -9.78
C TRP A 45 43.00 -15.72 -8.59
N ASP A 46 43.44 -15.08 -7.53
CA ASP A 46 43.71 -15.73 -6.24
C ASP A 46 42.64 -15.35 -5.20
N ASN A 47 41.94 -16.37 -4.67
CA ASN A 47 40.93 -16.18 -3.64
C ASN A 47 41.54 -15.85 -2.26
N ALA A 48 42.79 -16.20 -1.99
CA ALA A 48 43.43 -15.94 -0.70
C ALA A 48 43.84 -14.46 -0.59
N SER A 49 44.49 -13.93 -1.60
CA SER A 49 44.85 -12.50 -1.66
C SER A 49 43.68 -11.61 -2.13
N GLN A 50 42.59 -12.21 -2.64
CA GLN A 50 41.41 -11.52 -3.23
C GLN A 50 41.81 -10.55 -4.36
N SER A 51 42.78 -10.94 -5.18
CA SER A 51 43.38 -10.11 -6.23
C SER A 51 43.78 -10.93 -7.44
N PHE A 52 44.00 -10.25 -8.56
CA PHE A 52 44.64 -10.82 -9.74
C PHE A 52 46.16 -10.85 -9.59
N ILE A 53 46.81 -12.02 -9.79
CA ILE A 53 48.23 -12.23 -9.57
C ILE A 53 49.06 -11.70 -10.77
N SER A 54 48.48 -11.62 -11.96
CA SER A 54 49.15 -11.12 -13.15
C SER A 54 49.67 -9.69 -12.97
N LYS A 55 50.88 -9.46 -13.45
CA LYS A 55 51.51 -8.11 -13.47
C LYS A 55 51.10 -7.25 -14.67
N SER A 56 50.08 -7.68 -15.43
CA SER A 56 49.58 -6.94 -16.58
C SER A 56 48.97 -5.60 -16.13
N SER A 57 49.05 -4.58 -16.97
CA SER A 57 48.43 -3.25 -16.69
C SER A 57 46.93 -3.37 -16.42
N ASP A 58 46.23 -4.30 -17.06
CA ASP A 58 44.80 -4.56 -16.84
C ASP A 58 44.52 -5.17 -15.46
N ALA A 59 45.31 -6.14 -15.01
CA ALA A 59 45.22 -6.75 -13.69
C ALA A 59 45.51 -5.74 -12.58
N ILE A 60 46.51 -4.88 -12.75
CA ILE A 60 46.83 -3.81 -11.80
C ILE A 60 45.68 -2.83 -11.69
N LYS A 61 45.08 -2.40 -12.81
CA LYS A 61 43.91 -1.51 -12.81
C LYS A 61 42.71 -2.15 -12.09
N LYS A 62 42.43 -3.43 -12.37
CA LYS A 62 41.33 -4.17 -11.73
C LYS A 62 41.56 -4.31 -10.22
N ASN A 63 42.76 -4.66 -9.79
CA ASN A 63 43.12 -4.74 -8.38
C ASN A 63 42.95 -3.41 -7.67
N LYS A 64 43.37 -2.29 -8.26
CA LYS A 64 43.12 -0.96 -7.73
C LYS A 64 41.64 -0.66 -7.60
N MET A 65 40.82 -0.95 -8.63
CA MET A 65 39.37 -0.78 -8.58
C MET A 65 38.72 -1.61 -7.47
N LEU A 66 39.16 -2.86 -7.26
CA LEU A 66 38.65 -3.74 -6.21
C LEU A 66 38.98 -3.22 -4.81
N LEU A 67 40.23 -2.75 -4.63
CA LEU A 67 40.69 -2.16 -3.36
C LEU A 67 39.91 -0.87 -3.05
N ASP A 68 39.83 0.04 -4.02
CA ASP A 68 39.09 1.30 -3.88
C ASP A 68 37.61 1.06 -3.52
N LEU A 69 36.99 0.05 -4.15
CA LEU A 69 35.61 -0.32 -3.89
C LEU A 69 35.45 -0.91 -2.48
N LYS A 70 36.35 -1.79 -2.06
CA LYS A 70 36.37 -2.39 -0.72
C LYS A 70 36.52 -1.32 0.37
N LEU A 71 37.47 -0.39 0.19
CA LEU A 71 37.69 0.72 1.11
C LEU A 71 36.47 1.64 1.24
N LYS A 72 35.79 1.94 0.12
CA LYS A 72 34.55 2.74 0.16
C LYS A 72 33.47 2.08 1.02
N TYR A 73 33.26 0.78 0.88
CA TYR A 73 32.28 0.07 1.70
C TYR A 73 32.72 -0.02 3.18
N GLN A 74 34.02 -0.21 3.44
CA GLN A 74 34.54 -0.21 4.81
C GLN A 74 34.32 1.15 5.48
N LYS A 75 34.65 2.24 4.80
CA LYS A 75 34.42 3.59 5.29
C LYS A 75 32.96 3.86 5.66
N ILE A 76 32.02 3.45 4.81
CA ILE A 76 30.60 3.59 5.09
C ILE A 76 30.18 2.77 6.32
N ALA A 77 30.69 1.54 6.45
CA ALA A 77 30.39 0.69 7.60
C ALA A 77 30.94 1.28 8.90
N GLU A 78 32.15 1.82 8.87
CA GLU A 78 32.80 2.49 10.00
C GLU A 78 32.05 3.75 10.42
N GLU A 79 31.68 4.62 9.46
CA GLU A 79 30.84 5.80 9.71
C GLU A 79 29.51 5.42 10.39
N TRP A 80 28.85 4.34 9.94
CA TRP A 80 27.60 3.88 10.55
C TRP A 80 27.79 3.28 11.94
N GLU A 81 28.93 2.64 12.21
CA GLU A 81 29.28 2.14 13.56
C GLU A 81 29.61 3.29 14.53
N GLU A 82 30.34 4.31 14.07
CA GLU A 82 30.63 5.52 14.83
C GLU A 82 29.36 6.31 15.20
N GLU A 83 28.39 6.38 14.28
CA GLU A 83 27.08 6.98 14.52
C GLU A 83 26.18 6.13 15.45
N GLY A 84 26.63 4.95 15.88
CA GLY A 84 25.81 4.00 16.66
C GLY A 84 24.62 3.42 15.88
N ARG A 85 24.66 3.52 14.57
CA ARG A 85 23.60 3.06 13.68
C ARG A 85 23.63 1.54 13.54
N LYS A 86 22.47 0.88 13.75
CA LYS A 86 22.30 -0.52 13.38
C LYS A 86 22.11 -0.62 11.87
N TRP A 87 22.92 -1.40 11.22
CA TRP A 87 22.87 -1.62 9.77
C TRP A 87 22.94 -3.12 9.43
N SER A 88 22.58 -3.48 8.22
CA SER A 88 22.62 -4.87 7.73
C SER A 88 23.56 -5.01 6.52
N PRO A 89 24.10 -6.22 6.25
CA PRO A 89 24.89 -6.49 5.05
C PRO A 89 24.18 -6.11 3.73
N ALA A 90 22.86 -6.20 3.69
CA ALA A 90 22.06 -5.81 2.53
C ALA A 90 22.07 -4.29 2.30
N GLU A 91 21.94 -3.51 3.37
CA GLU A 91 22.03 -2.03 3.30
C GLU A 91 23.43 -1.61 2.82
N LEU A 92 24.48 -2.20 3.39
CA LEU A 92 25.84 -1.89 2.99
C LEU A 92 26.07 -2.24 1.51
N ALA A 93 25.59 -3.39 1.02
CA ALA A 93 25.72 -3.77 -0.38
C ALA A 93 25.05 -2.78 -1.35
N LEU A 94 23.97 -2.13 -0.93
CA LEU A 94 23.22 -1.17 -1.73
C LEU A 94 23.73 0.28 -1.60
N SER A 95 24.52 0.59 -0.60
CA SER A 95 24.93 1.97 -0.27
C SER A 95 25.66 2.71 -1.39
N LEU A 96 26.43 2.00 -2.23
CA LEU A 96 27.14 2.57 -3.39
C LEU A 96 26.40 2.39 -4.73
N ASP A 97 25.22 1.78 -4.75
CA ASP A 97 24.44 1.67 -5.97
C ASP A 97 23.82 3.03 -6.33
N LYS A 98 24.59 3.84 -7.04
CA LYS A 98 24.03 4.96 -7.77
C LYS A 98 23.09 4.41 -8.85
N LYS A 99 21.80 4.31 -8.56
CA LYS A 99 20.81 4.22 -9.63
C LYS A 99 21.00 5.46 -10.50
N LYS A 100 21.42 5.26 -11.74
CA LYS A 100 21.40 6.31 -12.77
C LYS A 100 20.04 7.00 -12.71
N GLY A 101 20.02 8.25 -12.27
CA GLY A 101 18.90 9.13 -12.50
C GLY A 101 17.83 9.23 -11.46
N LYS A 102 18.13 9.02 -10.17
CA LYS A 102 17.42 9.73 -9.07
C LYS A 102 18.36 9.71 -7.87
N GLU A 103 18.89 10.86 -7.51
CA GLU A 103 19.34 11.10 -6.14
C GLU A 103 18.19 10.68 -5.24
N MET A 104 18.35 9.57 -4.50
CA MET A 104 17.51 9.33 -3.34
C MET A 104 17.80 10.52 -2.42
N LYS A 105 16.89 11.47 -2.40
CA LYS A 105 16.93 12.59 -1.45
C LYS A 105 17.04 11.98 -0.06
N GLU A 106 17.79 12.62 0.82
CA GLU A 106 17.91 12.27 2.25
C GLU A 106 16.55 11.99 2.93
N GLU A 107 15.45 12.45 2.34
CA GLU A 107 14.07 12.22 2.74
C GLU A 107 13.61 10.75 2.66
N ASP A 108 14.30 9.86 1.92
CA ASP A 108 13.89 8.45 1.76
C ASP A 108 14.44 7.50 2.84
N ARG A 109 15.25 7.99 3.77
CA ARG A 109 16.00 7.11 4.69
C ARG A 109 15.26 6.64 5.93
N SER A 110 14.21 7.34 6.35
CA SER A 110 13.32 6.88 7.42
C SER A 110 12.09 7.75 7.54
N LEU A 111 11.13 7.55 6.62
CA LEU A 111 9.83 8.19 6.80
C LEU A 111 9.21 7.70 8.11
N SER A 112 8.79 8.62 8.97
CA SER A 112 7.97 8.26 10.12
C SER A 112 6.66 7.62 9.64
N VAL A 113 5.97 6.90 10.52
CA VAL A 113 4.67 6.30 10.21
C VAL A 113 3.68 7.37 9.72
N SER A 114 3.72 8.56 10.32
CA SER A 114 2.89 9.70 9.91
C SER A 114 3.20 10.15 8.49
N GLN A 115 4.48 10.36 8.16
CA GLN A 115 4.92 10.80 6.84
C GLN A 115 4.58 9.76 5.75
N MET A 116 4.73 8.47 6.05
CA MET A 116 4.31 7.40 5.14
C MET A 116 2.82 7.45 4.86
N ILE A 117 1.99 7.68 5.87
CA ILE A 117 0.54 7.80 5.68
C ILE A 117 0.22 9.03 4.81
N ASP A 118 0.89 10.16 5.02
CA ASP A 118 0.70 11.36 4.22
C ASP A 118 1.12 11.16 2.76
N TYR A 119 2.24 10.49 2.54
CA TYR A 119 2.66 10.06 1.21
C TYR A 119 1.58 9.20 0.52
N LEU A 120 1.01 8.22 1.22
CA LEU A 120 -0.04 7.37 0.68
C LEU A 120 -1.33 8.16 0.39
N ILE A 121 -1.71 9.09 1.28
CA ILE A 121 -2.85 9.99 1.06
C ILE A 121 -2.65 10.78 -0.23
N LYS A 122 -1.49 11.42 -0.42
CA LYS A 122 -1.15 12.17 -1.63
C LYS A 122 -1.21 11.29 -2.87
N LYS A 123 -0.50 10.16 -2.85
CA LYS A 123 -0.45 9.20 -3.97
C LYS A 123 -1.83 8.70 -4.39
N PHE A 124 -2.70 8.35 -3.41
CA PHE A 124 -4.05 7.86 -3.74
C PHE A 124 -5.03 8.98 -4.11
N SER A 125 -4.78 10.22 -3.69
CA SER A 125 -5.58 11.38 -4.13
C SER A 125 -5.36 11.75 -5.58
N GLU A 126 -4.15 11.46 -6.09
CA GLU A 126 -3.76 11.70 -7.49
C GLU A 126 -4.17 10.54 -8.42
N LYS A 127 -4.65 9.42 -7.86
CA LYS A 127 -5.01 8.25 -8.66
C LYS A 127 -6.34 8.44 -9.34
N GLU A 128 -6.30 8.54 -10.65
CA GLU A 128 -7.45 8.63 -11.53
C GLU A 128 -7.77 7.26 -12.17
N LYS A 129 -9.04 7.06 -12.47
CA LYS A 129 -9.54 5.90 -13.20
C LYS A 129 -10.55 6.39 -14.21
N GLU A 130 -10.48 5.87 -15.40
CA GLU A 130 -11.54 6.04 -16.39
C GLU A 130 -12.68 5.06 -16.11
N LYS A 131 -13.92 5.57 -16.06
CA LYS A 131 -15.15 4.80 -15.87
C LYS A 131 -16.28 5.42 -16.69
N ASN A 132 -16.90 4.64 -17.54
CA ASN A 132 -18.00 5.09 -18.39
C ASN A 132 -17.67 6.38 -19.16
N GLY A 133 -16.42 6.47 -19.71
CA GLY A 133 -15.95 7.64 -20.44
C GLY A 133 -15.68 8.89 -19.59
N LYS A 134 -15.68 8.77 -18.26
CA LYS A 134 -15.37 9.86 -17.34
C LYS A 134 -14.17 9.52 -16.46
N ILE A 135 -13.32 10.52 -16.19
CA ILE A 135 -12.21 10.39 -15.26
C ILE A 135 -12.76 10.56 -13.83
N VAL A 136 -12.58 9.54 -13.00
CA VAL A 136 -13.07 9.50 -11.62
C VAL A 136 -11.91 9.31 -10.64
N LYS A 137 -11.84 10.15 -9.61
CA LYS A 137 -10.86 10.00 -8.51
C LYS A 137 -11.35 9.00 -7.47
N SER A 138 -10.50 8.06 -7.08
CA SER A 138 -10.82 7.04 -6.07
C SER A 138 -10.52 7.55 -4.65
N LEU A 139 -11.40 8.38 -4.10
CA LEU A 139 -11.20 9.00 -2.78
C LEU A 139 -11.48 8.07 -1.58
N ALA A 140 -12.09 6.90 -1.81
CA ALA A 140 -12.40 5.96 -0.72
C ALA A 140 -11.14 5.50 0.04
N SER A 141 -10.06 5.19 -0.68
CA SER A 141 -8.79 4.82 -0.05
C SER A 141 -8.16 5.95 0.76
N VAL A 142 -8.27 7.19 0.27
CA VAL A 142 -7.81 8.41 0.96
C VAL A 142 -8.53 8.58 2.29
N LYS A 143 -9.85 8.40 2.31
CA LYS A 143 -10.66 8.46 3.53
C LYS A 143 -10.18 7.43 4.57
N ASP A 144 -9.92 6.20 4.14
CA ASP A 144 -9.42 5.14 5.03
C ASP A 144 -8.06 5.48 5.65
N TYR A 145 -7.12 6.03 4.85
CA TYR A 145 -5.81 6.47 5.38
C TYR A 145 -5.94 7.63 6.36
N LYS A 146 -6.83 8.59 6.12
CA LYS A 146 -7.11 9.67 7.07
C LYS A 146 -7.70 9.15 8.39
N ILE A 147 -8.61 8.15 8.32
CA ILE A 147 -9.21 7.54 9.51
C ILE A 147 -8.16 6.81 10.34
N ILE A 148 -7.27 6.01 9.73
CA ILE A 148 -6.22 5.31 10.48
C ILE A 148 -5.19 6.28 11.04
N LYS A 149 -4.80 7.33 10.30
CA LYS A 149 -3.90 8.38 10.80
C LYS A 149 -4.43 8.98 12.08
N LYS A 150 -5.66 9.49 12.06
CA LYS A 150 -6.31 10.07 13.24
C LYS A 150 -6.39 9.09 14.41
N ALA A 151 -6.71 7.82 14.14
CA ALA A 151 -6.79 6.80 15.20
C ALA A 151 -5.43 6.52 15.85
N LEU A 152 -4.34 6.51 15.07
CA LEU A 152 -2.97 6.33 15.57
C LEU A 152 -2.51 7.58 16.34
N GLU A 153 -2.77 8.78 15.84
CA GLU A 153 -2.44 10.04 16.52
C GLU A 153 -3.10 10.11 17.91
N GLU A 154 -4.39 9.81 17.99
CA GLU A 154 -5.11 9.77 19.27
C GLU A 154 -4.54 8.69 20.21
N PHE A 155 -4.21 7.52 19.68
CA PHE A 155 -3.64 6.43 20.45
C PHE A 155 -2.26 6.75 20.99
N THR A 156 -1.34 7.22 20.14
CA THR A 156 0.04 7.54 20.55
C THR A 156 0.07 8.68 21.55
N GLN A 157 -0.78 9.69 21.36
CA GLN A 157 -0.89 10.80 22.31
C GLN A 157 -1.43 10.34 23.68
N LYS A 158 -2.46 9.47 23.70
CA LYS A 158 -3.05 9.00 24.97
C LYS A 158 -2.22 7.96 25.70
N LYS A 159 -1.57 7.05 24.96
CA LYS A 159 -0.82 5.94 25.56
C LYS A 159 0.61 6.31 25.91
N TYR A 160 1.29 7.04 25.01
CA TYR A 160 2.73 7.31 25.13
C TYR A 160 3.04 8.78 25.37
N ASN A 161 2.04 9.67 25.35
CA ASN A 161 2.20 11.13 25.42
C ASN A 161 3.16 11.68 24.36
N LYS A 162 3.14 11.09 23.15
CA LYS A 162 4.01 11.45 22.02
C LYS A 162 3.19 11.60 20.74
N PRO A 163 3.52 12.57 19.87
CA PRO A 163 2.89 12.70 18.56
C PRO A 163 3.28 11.55 17.63
N LEU A 164 2.41 11.17 16.70
CA LEU A 164 2.67 10.08 15.74
C LEU A 164 3.89 10.35 14.84
N SER A 165 4.26 11.61 14.65
CA SER A 165 5.40 12.02 13.81
C SER A 165 6.76 11.51 14.31
N VAL A 166 6.88 11.17 15.59
CA VAL A 166 8.12 10.62 16.17
C VAL A 166 8.16 9.09 16.18
N PHE A 167 7.12 8.42 15.67
CA PHE A 167 7.08 6.96 15.57
C PHE A 167 7.56 6.51 14.21
N TYR A 168 8.53 5.58 14.21
CA TYR A 168 9.06 4.90 13.02
C TYR A 168 8.50 3.46 12.94
N PHE A 169 8.80 2.76 11.86
CA PHE A 169 8.30 1.38 11.69
C PHE A 169 8.91 0.40 12.68
N SER A 170 10.12 0.66 13.19
CA SER A 170 10.74 -0.07 14.30
C SER A 170 9.92 0.01 15.61
N ASP A 171 9.15 1.08 15.81
CA ASP A 171 8.32 1.25 16.99
C ASP A 171 7.00 0.47 16.91
N ILE A 172 6.60 0.04 15.70
CA ILE A 172 5.41 -0.79 15.49
C ILE A 172 5.74 -2.24 15.88
N THR A 173 5.82 -2.48 17.18
CA THR A 173 6.11 -3.80 17.76
C THR A 173 4.83 -4.62 17.98
N LYS A 174 4.98 -5.90 18.33
CA LYS A 174 3.83 -6.73 18.77
C LYS A 174 3.09 -6.09 19.96
N LEU A 175 3.84 -5.54 20.92
CA LEU A 175 3.26 -4.86 22.09
C LEU A 175 2.46 -3.62 21.68
N PHE A 176 3.00 -2.81 20.76
CA PHE A 176 2.29 -1.65 20.20
C PHE A 176 0.95 -2.08 19.58
N LEU A 177 0.92 -3.17 18.80
CA LEU A 177 -0.30 -3.68 18.18
C LEU A 177 -1.33 -4.16 19.20
N LEU A 178 -0.90 -4.88 20.25
CA LEU A 178 -1.78 -5.34 21.32
C LEU A 178 -2.36 -4.15 22.10
N ASP A 179 -1.55 -3.17 22.44
CA ASP A 179 -2.00 -1.93 23.09
C ASP A 179 -2.98 -1.15 22.21
N PHE A 180 -2.73 -1.05 20.91
CA PHE A 180 -3.64 -0.40 19.96
C PHE A 180 -4.99 -1.14 19.86
N VAL A 181 -4.98 -2.48 19.90
CA VAL A 181 -6.19 -3.31 19.96
C VAL A 181 -7.00 -2.97 21.21
N LEU A 182 -6.38 -3.02 22.41
CA LEU A 182 -7.05 -2.73 23.66
C LEU A 182 -7.62 -1.31 23.72
N TYR A 183 -6.84 -0.33 23.27
CA TYR A 183 -7.29 1.07 23.16
C TYR A 183 -8.52 1.20 22.25
N THR A 184 -8.46 0.59 21.06
CA THR A 184 -9.55 0.67 20.08
C THR A 184 -10.81 -0.04 20.58
N GLN A 185 -10.67 -1.19 21.23
CA GLN A 185 -11.79 -1.92 21.83
C GLN A 185 -12.47 -1.12 22.95
N LYS A 186 -11.70 -0.53 23.89
CA LYS A 186 -12.23 0.34 24.94
C LYS A 186 -13.02 1.53 24.35
N LYS A 187 -12.45 2.17 23.31
CA LYS A 187 -13.14 3.25 22.59
C LYS A 187 -14.43 2.76 21.91
N GLY A 188 -14.43 1.55 21.36
CA GLY A 188 -15.60 0.93 20.75
C GLY A 188 -16.71 0.67 21.76
N ILE A 189 -16.38 0.10 22.90
CA ILE A 189 -17.34 -0.15 24.01
C ILE A 189 -17.95 1.16 24.48
N ALA A 190 -17.14 2.18 24.74
CA ALA A 190 -17.61 3.49 25.14
C ALA A 190 -18.59 4.15 24.15
N ASN A 191 -18.44 3.85 22.84
CA ASN A 191 -19.29 4.35 21.76
C ASN A 191 -20.40 3.37 21.34
N GLY A 192 -20.60 2.27 22.07
CA GLY A 192 -21.60 1.24 21.74
C GLY A 192 -21.34 0.51 20.42
N ASN A 193 -20.07 0.40 19.98
CA ASN A 193 -19.71 -0.22 18.70
C ASN A 193 -18.32 -0.89 18.76
N LYS A 194 -17.89 -1.50 17.64
CA LYS A 194 -16.58 -2.16 17.51
C LYS A 194 -15.44 -1.21 17.08
N ALA A 195 -15.70 0.12 17.01
CA ALA A 195 -14.77 1.17 16.56
C ALA A 195 -13.99 0.87 15.26
N GLY A 196 -14.47 -0.05 14.43
CA GLY A 196 -13.82 -0.45 13.16
C GLY A 196 -12.43 -1.05 13.35
N LEU A 197 -12.18 -1.77 14.45
CA LEU A 197 -10.87 -2.38 14.79
C LEU A 197 -10.28 -3.20 13.65
N ASN A 198 -11.07 -4.10 13.07
CA ASN A 198 -10.62 -4.96 11.95
C ASN A 198 -10.09 -4.11 10.77
N GLN A 199 -10.85 -3.11 10.35
CA GLN A 199 -10.47 -2.23 9.23
C GLN A 199 -9.20 -1.44 9.54
N LYS A 200 -9.07 -0.92 10.77
CA LYS A 200 -7.89 -0.17 11.20
C LYS A 200 -6.62 -1.03 11.20
N LEU A 201 -6.69 -2.24 11.76
CA LEU A 201 -5.56 -3.19 11.76
C LEU A 201 -5.15 -3.59 10.34
N ARG A 202 -6.12 -3.91 9.48
CA ARG A 202 -5.86 -4.24 8.07
C ARG A 202 -5.23 -3.07 7.31
N LYS A 203 -5.69 -1.85 7.56
CA LYS A 203 -5.13 -0.65 6.94
C LYS A 203 -3.72 -0.37 7.45
N LEU A 204 -3.45 -0.53 8.75
CA LEU A 204 -2.11 -0.40 9.31
C LEU A 204 -1.16 -1.46 8.73
N ARG A 205 -1.59 -2.72 8.63
CA ARG A 205 -0.80 -3.77 7.97
C ARG A 205 -0.49 -3.42 6.50
N ALA A 206 -1.46 -2.84 5.79
CA ALA A 206 -1.24 -2.39 4.41
C ALA A 206 -0.20 -1.27 4.31
N ILE A 207 -0.15 -0.35 5.29
CA ILE A 207 0.87 0.71 5.38
C ILE A 207 2.25 0.10 5.60
N VAL A 208 2.38 -0.84 6.55
CA VAL A 208 3.65 -1.54 6.85
C VAL A 208 4.12 -2.36 5.63
N ASN A 209 3.22 -3.08 4.97
CA ASN A 209 3.53 -3.81 3.73
C ASN A 209 4.03 -2.85 2.63
N TYR A 210 3.42 -1.69 2.51
CA TYR A 210 3.83 -0.70 1.52
C TYR A 210 5.22 -0.15 1.84
N ALA A 211 5.51 0.16 3.11
CA ALA A 211 6.82 0.59 3.57
C ALA A 211 7.89 -0.50 3.30
N LYS A 212 7.59 -1.78 3.59
CA LYS A 212 8.47 -2.91 3.25
C LYS A 212 8.73 -2.98 1.74
N GLY A 213 7.71 -2.77 0.92
CA GLY A 213 7.83 -2.73 -0.55
C GLY A 213 8.69 -1.57 -1.08
N LEU A 214 8.86 -0.50 -0.31
CA LEU A 214 9.79 0.60 -0.56
C LEU A 214 11.19 0.36 0.03
N ASN A 215 11.48 -0.87 0.46
CA ASN A 215 12.74 -1.28 1.10
C ASN A 215 13.03 -0.56 2.43
N MET A 216 12.00 -0.15 3.16
CA MET A 216 12.17 0.32 4.53
C MET A 216 12.38 -0.90 5.43
N HIS A 217 13.62 -1.11 5.87
CA HIS A 217 14.08 -2.33 6.55
C HIS A 217 13.38 -2.57 7.89
N ASP A 218 12.99 -1.51 8.58
CA ASP A 218 12.31 -1.58 9.88
C ASP A 218 10.83 -1.96 9.78
N ALA A 219 10.28 -2.01 8.55
CA ALA A 219 8.88 -2.39 8.34
C ALA A 219 8.72 -3.91 8.28
N ASP A 220 8.22 -4.51 9.37
CA ASP A 220 7.97 -5.93 9.46
C ASP A 220 6.46 -6.26 9.51
N PRO A 221 5.85 -6.73 8.41
CA PRO A 221 4.44 -7.15 8.41
C PRO A 221 4.15 -8.44 9.19
N GLU A 222 5.16 -9.26 9.50
CA GLU A 222 4.97 -10.55 10.20
C GLU A 222 4.52 -10.35 11.65
N ILE A 223 4.80 -9.19 12.23
CA ILE A 223 4.33 -8.83 13.58
C ILE A 223 2.81 -8.89 13.73
N PHE A 224 2.06 -8.69 12.61
CA PHE A 224 0.59 -8.74 12.62
C PHE A 224 0.02 -10.13 12.87
N GLY A 225 0.82 -11.19 12.86
CA GLY A 225 0.41 -12.52 13.27
C GLY A 225 -0.19 -12.57 14.68
N CYS A 226 0.30 -11.71 15.59
CA CYS A 226 -0.22 -11.64 16.98
C CYS A 226 -1.65 -11.08 17.10
N VAL A 227 -2.20 -10.48 16.05
CA VAL A 227 -3.55 -9.89 16.01
C VAL A 227 -4.38 -10.38 14.81
N GLU A 228 -3.96 -11.50 14.20
CA GLU A 228 -4.61 -12.03 12.98
C GLU A 228 -6.08 -12.36 13.20
N ASP A 229 -6.44 -12.90 14.35
CA ASP A 229 -7.82 -13.20 14.76
C ASP A 229 -8.71 -11.95 14.74
N LYS A 230 -8.16 -10.79 15.12
CA LYS A 230 -8.88 -9.50 15.12
C LYS A 230 -9.02 -8.90 13.71
N MET A 231 -8.24 -9.38 12.74
CA MET A 231 -8.31 -8.95 11.34
C MET A 231 -9.24 -9.82 10.49
N LYS A 232 -9.73 -10.94 10.99
CA LYS A 232 -10.67 -11.80 10.27
C LYS A 232 -12.01 -11.09 10.06
N TRP A 233 -12.58 -11.29 8.87
CA TRP A 233 -13.92 -10.81 8.59
C TRP A 233 -14.93 -11.64 9.38
N HIS A 234 -15.82 -10.99 10.11
CA HIS A 234 -17.00 -11.66 10.63
C HIS A 234 -17.94 -12.01 9.48
N LYS A 235 -18.63 -13.14 9.55
CA LYS A 235 -19.74 -13.42 8.65
C LYS A 235 -20.72 -12.25 8.71
N PHE A 236 -20.98 -11.65 7.58
CA PHE A 236 -21.97 -10.58 7.46
C PHE A 236 -23.30 -11.24 7.15
N GLU A 237 -24.28 -11.05 8.02
CA GLU A 237 -25.66 -11.35 7.70
C GLU A 237 -26.24 -10.18 6.91
N PRO A 238 -26.67 -10.42 5.66
CA PRO A 238 -27.29 -9.37 4.88
C PRO A 238 -28.52 -8.83 5.60
N ARG A 239 -28.63 -7.52 5.74
CA ARG A 239 -29.85 -6.87 6.20
C ARG A 239 -30.84 -6.91 5.05
N THR A 240 -31.69 -7.94 5.04
CA THR A 240 -32.75 -8.10 4.05
C THR A 240 -34.02 -7.42 4.52
N VAL A 241 -34.73 -6.83 3.58
CA VAL A 241 -36.05 -6.23 3.80
C VAL A 241 -37.09 -7.14 3.19
N SER A 242 -38.17 -7.43 3.92
CA SER A 242 -39.24 -8.26 3.41
C SER A 242 -40.01 -7.57 2.25
N LYS A 243 -40.61 -8.36 1.38
CA LYS A 243 -41.43 -7.84 0.29
C LYS A 243 -42.57 -6.93 0.79
N ARG A 244 -43.14 -7.26 1.96
CA ARG A 244 -44.17 -6.43 2.60
C ARG A 244 -43.67 -5.01 2.92
N VAL A 245 -42.44 -4.89 3.40
CA VAL A 245 -41.83 -3.57 3.70
C VAL A 245 -41.60 -2.79 2.42
N ILE A 246 -41.18 -3.45 1.33
CA ILE A 246 -41.07 -2.78 0.02
C ILE A 246 -42.42 -2.26 -0.45
N GLN A 247 -43.50 -3.04 -0.30
CA GLN A 247 -44.87 -2.60 -0.65
C GLN A 247 -45.33 -1.40 0.20
N LEU A 248 -44.98 -1.35 1.49
CA LEU A 248 -45.23 -0.18 2.34
C LEU A 248 -44.48 1.05 1.83
N ILE A 249 -43.20 0.88 1.44
CA ILE A 249 -42.39 1.95 0.88
C ILE A 249 -42.94 2.45 -0.47
N GLU A 250 -43.43 1.56 -1.33
CA GLU A 250 -44.04 1.93 -2.59
C GLU A 250 -45.33 2.77 -2.40
N ASN A 251 -46.10 2.48 -1.35
CA ASN A 251 -47.37 3.12 -1.03
C ASN A 251 -47.25 4.31 -0.03
N VAL A 252 -46.06 4.82 0.22
CA VAL A 252 -45.89 6.02 1.06
C VAL A 252 -46.61 7.21 0.42
N ASP A 253 -47.36 7.96 1.21
CA ASP A 253 -47.98 9.20 0.76
C ASP A 253 -46.91 10.25 0.47
N ARG A 254 -46.70 10.50 -0.81
CA ARG A 254 -45.64 11.40 -1.29
C ARG A 254 -45.93 12.87 -1.00
N SER A 255 -47.16 13.24 -0.74
CA SER A 255 -47.52 14.62 -0.35
C SER A 255 -46.91 15.04 0.99
N LEU A 256 -46.56 14.06 1.83
CA LEU A 256 -45.91 14.27 3.13
C LEU A 256 -44.38 14.39 3.08
N LEU A 257 -43.80 14.15 1.90
CA LEU A 257 -42.35 14.11 1.72
C LEU A 257 -41.84 15.43 1.17
N THR A 258 -40.66 15.83 1.64
CA THR A 258 -39.89 16.88 0.98
C THR A 258 -39.37 16.36 -0.37
N LEU A 259 -39.06 17.23 -1.31
CA LEU A 259 -38.47 16.87 -2.62
C LEU A 259 -37.22 16.00 -2.49
N LYS A 260 -36.40 16.25 -1.45
CA LYS A 260 -35.20 15.45 -1.17
C LYS A 260 -35.52 14.04 -0.68
N GLU A 261 -36.52 13.90 0.18
CA GLU A 261 -36.97 12.62 0.70
C GLU A 261 -37.60 11.79 -0.40
N GLU A 262 -38.43 12.41 -1.22
CA GLU A 262 -39.04 11.77 -2.39
C GLU A 262 -37.95 11.28 -3.36
N PHE A 263 -36.97 12.12 -3.70
CA PHE A 263 -35.84 11.72 -4.53
C PHE A 263 -35.06 10.53 -3.93
N CYS A 264 -34.77 10.56 -2.62
CA CYS A 264 -34.08 9.44 -1.95
C CYS A 264 -34.91 8.15 -1.99
N LEU A 265 -36.24 8.26 -1.85
CA LEU A 265 -37.16 7.15 -1.96
C LEU A 265 -37.12 6.54 -3.37
N ASP A 266 -37.20 7.38 -4.39
CA ASP A 266 -37.16 6.95 -5.79
C ASP A 266 -35.82 6.29 -6.14
N LEU A 267 -34.70 6.83 -5.66
CA LEU A 267 -33.38 6.18 -5.81
C LEU A 267 -33.32 4.81 -5.16
N PHE A 268 -33.92 4.65 -3.97
CA PHE A 268 -33.99 3.36 -3.28
C PHE A 268 -34.83 2.36 -4.09
N LEU A 269 -36.02 2.77 -4.53
CA LEU A 269 -36.92 1.94 -5.32
C LEU A 269 -36.32 1.58 -6.69
N PHE A 270 -35.65 2.52 -7.35
CA PHE A 270 -34.93 2.25 -8.60
C PHE A 270 -33.83 1.21 -8.39
N SER A 271 -33.03 1.35 -7.33
CA SER A 271 -32.01 0.35 -6.97
C SER A 271 -32.64 -1.03 -6.76
N TYR A 272 -33.76 -1.11 -6.07
CA TYR A 272 -34.51 -2.36 -5.87
C TYR A 272 -35.01 -2.96 -7.17
N TYR A 273 -35.65 -2.16 -8.02
CA TYR A 273 -36.23 -2.62 -9.30
C TYR A 273 -35.19 -3.05 -10.33
N THR A 274 -33.97 -2.53 -10.22
CA THR A 274 -32.83 -2.92 -11.07
C THR A 274 -31.99 -4.05 -10.45
N GLY A 275 -32.53 -4.83 -9.51
CA GLY A 275 -31.89 -5.99 -8.93
C GLY A 275 -30.75 -5.67 -7.96
N GLY A 276 -30.80 -4.51 -7.29
CA GLY A 276 -29.80 -4.09 -6.30
C GLY A 276 -28.62 -3.35 -6.92
N MET A 277 -28.87 -2.49 -7.89
CA MET A 277 -27.85 -1.57 -8.41
C MET A 277 -27.29 -0.73 -7.25
N ALA A 278 -25.96 -0.68 -7.11
CA ALA A 278 -25.36 0.07 -6.02
C ALA A 278 -25.63 1.57 -6.15
N ASN A 279 -25.88 2.26 -5.04
CA ASN A 279 -26.18 3.70 -5.04
C ASN A 279 -25.16 4.52 -5.84
N VAL A 280 -23.87 4.22 -5.69
CA VAL A 280 -22.81 4.89 -6.47
C VAL A 280 -22.97 4.67 -7.98
N ASP A 281 -23.48 3.53 -8.41
CA ASP A 281 -23.69 3.24 -9.83
C ASP A 281 -24.93 4.00 -10.33
N VAL A 282 -26.02 4.04 -9.52
CA VAL A 282 -27.24 4.82 -9.83
C VAL A 282 -26.91 6.31 -9.99
N CYS A 283 -26.12 6.89 -9.08
CA CYS A 283 -25.72 8.31 -9.13
C CYS A 283 -24.86 8.68 -10.35
N HIS A 284 -24.31 7.69 -11.07
CA HIS A 284 -23.50 7.91 -12.27
C HIS A 284 -24.19 7.48 -13.56
N LEU A 285 -25.48 7.11 -13.49
CA LEU A 285 -26.26 6.78 -14.68
C LEU A 285 -26.42 7.98 -15.60
N THR A 286 -26.34 7.69 -16.89
CA THR A 286 -26.63 8.65 -17.97
C THR A 286 -27.55 7.99 -18.99
N TYR A 287 -28.30 8.78 -19.75
CA TYR A 287 -29.21 8.27 -20.78
C TYR A 287 -28.50 7.40 -21.82
N ASN A 288 -27.25 7.69 -22.14
CA ASN A 288 -26.45 6.91 -23.10
C ASN A 288 -26.21 5.46 -22.65
N MET A 289 -26.42 5.16 -21.37
CA MET A 289 -26.30 3.80 -20.82
C MET A 289 -27.60 3.00 -20.96
N ILE A 290 -28.71 3.64 -21.35
CA ILE A 290 -29.99 2.99 -21.57
C ILE A 290 -30.02 2.47 -23.01
N GLN A 291 -30.14 1.17 -23.17
CA GLN A 291 -30.18 0.49 -24.46
C GLN A 291 -31.41 -0.41 -24.52
N GLY A 292 -32.46 0.06 -25.18
CA GLY A 292 -33.73 -0.64 -25.22
C GLY A 292 -34.35 -0.80 -23.82
N ASN A 293 -34.52 -2.04 -23.38
CA ASN A 293 -35.16 -2.37 -22.10
C ASN A 293 -34.13 -2.71 -20.98
N GLN A 294 -32.88 -2.25 -21.09
CA GLN A 294 -31.85 -2.52 -20.12
C GLN A 294 -30.88 -1.33 -19.95
N VAL A 295 -30.20 -1.27 -18.82
CA VAL A 295 -29.11 -0.35 -18.60
C VAL A 295 -27.79 -1.10 -18.76
N ILE A 296 -26.86 -0.60 -19.58
CA ILE A 296 -25.52 -1.18 -19.75
C ILE A 296 -24.50 -0.19 -19.23
N TYR A 297 -23.81 -0.57 -18.15
CA TYR A 297 -22.85 0.31 -17.49
C TYR A 297 -21.67 -0.47 -16.89
N GLU A 298 -20.52 0.17 -16.78
CA GLU A 298 -19.40 -0.37 -16.01
C GLU A 298 -19.55 0.01 -14.53
N ARG A 299 -19.52 -1.00 -13.63
CA ARG A 299 -19.65 -0.76 -12.18
C ARG A 299 -18.52 0.11 -11.65
N MET A 300 -18.85 1.10 -10.83
CA MET A 300 -17.87 2.03 -10.27
C MET A 300 -16.82 1.38 -9.37
N LYS A 301 -17.21 0.37 -8.59
CA LYS A 301 -16.31 -0.31 -7.66
C LYS A 301 -15.46 -1.41 -8.29
N PHE A 302 -15.99 -2.10 -9.27
CA PHE A 302 -15.35 -3.28 -9.88
C PHE A 302 -15.38 -3.15 -11.40
N PRO A 303 -14.36 -3.65 -12.13
CA PRO A 303 -14.35 -3.64 -13.60
C PRO A 303 -15.27 -4.72 -14.17
N LYS A 304 -16.56 -4.64 -13.87
CA LYS A 304 -17.59 -5.56 -14.36
C LYS A 304 -18.74 -4.76 -14.98
N ILE A 305 -19.22 -5.23 -16.11
CA ILE A 305 -20.39 -4.65 -16.78
C ILE A 305 -21.65 -5.16 -16.07
N GLY A 306 -22.52 -4.23 -15.67
CA GLY A 306 -23.88 -4.49 -15.21
C GLY A 306 -24.87 -4.33 -16.37
N LYS A 307 -25.87 -5.21 -16.43
CA LYS A 307 -26.95 -5.18 -17.46
C LYS A 307 -28.32 -5.45 -16.82
N PRO A 308 -28.74 -4.64 -15.83
CA PRO A 308 -30.06 -4.82 -15.25
C PRO A 308 -31.16 -4.50 -16.29
N LEU A 309 -32.25 -5.28 -16.24
CA LEU A 309 -33.47 -5.01 -17.00
C LEU A 309 -34.23 -3.87 -16.34
N LEU A 310 -34.83 -3.02 -17.16
CA LEU A 310 -35.76 -1.98 -16.75
C LEU A 310 -37.21 -2.54 -16.80
N ILE A 311 -37.78 -2.69 -15.61
CA ILE A 311 -39.22 -2.97 -15.49
C ILE A 311 -40.00 -1.65 -15.56
N GLU A 312 -41.29 -1.71 -15.77
CA GLU A 312 -42.16 -0.53 -15.96
C GLU A 312 -41.97 0.51 -14.84
N LYS A 313 -42.00 0.07 -13.57
CA LYS A 313 -41.76 0.96 -12.40
C LYS A 313 -40.43 1.66 -12.43
N SER A 314 -39.37 1.02 -12.93
CA SER A 314 -38.04 1.67 -13.03
C SER A 314 -37.98 2.68 -14.18
N LYS A 315 -38.73 2.44 -15.28
CA LYS A 315 -38.85 3.40 -16.39
C LYS A 315 -39.59 4.66 -15.95
N GLN A 316 -40.69 4.53 -15.24
CA GLN A 316 -41.46 5.65 -14.69
C GLN A 316 -40.58 6.56 -13.79
N ILE A 317 -39.66 5.96 -13.02
CA ILE A 317 -38.70 6.76 -12.22
C ILE A 317 -37.74 7.52 -13.14
N ILE A 318 -37.23 6.89 -14.21
CA ILE A 318 -36.34 7.56 -15.16
C ILE A 318 -37.08 8.73 -15.82
N GLU A 319 -38.28 8.51 -16.34
CA GLU A 319 -39.12 9.52 -16.97
C GLU A 319 -39.46 10.69 -16.06
N LYS A 320 -39.73 10.42 -14.78
CA LYS A 320 -39.99 11.46 -13.76
C LYS A 320 -38.84 12.46 -13.62
N TYR A 321 -37.61 11.98 -13.77
CA TYR A 321 -36.39 12.81 -13.61
C TYR A 321 -35.76 13.20 -14.96
N GLU A 322 -36.44 12.96 -16.07
CA GLU A 322 -35.98 13.37 -17.40
C GLU A 322 -35.84 14.89 -17.47
N GLY A 323 -34.71 15.38 -18.01
CA GLY A 323 -34.45 16.81 -18.11
C GLY A 323 -34.08 17.50 -16.79
N GLN A 324 -34.13 16.79 -15.65
CA GLN A 324 -33.73 17.34 -14.34
C GLN A 324 -32.27 17.01 -14.00
N GLY A 325 -31.46 16.71 -15.00
CA GLY A 325 -30.05 16.36 -14.81
C GLY A 325 -29.30 17.46 -14.09
N ILE A 326 -28.72 17.13 -12.94
CA ILE A 326 -27.82 18.02 -12.21
C ILE A 326 -26.43 17.88 -12.83
N ASP A 327 -26.03 18.81 -13.71
CA ASP A 327 -24.74 18.81 -14.38
C ASP A 327 -23.52 18.91 -13.44
N ASN A 328 -23.75 19.09 -12.14
CA ASN A 328 -22.71 19.32 -11.12
C ASN A 328 -22.94 18.58 -9.81
N CYS A 329 -23.21 17.28 -9.81
CA CYS A 329 -23.00 16.50 -8.59
C CYS A 329 -21.50 16.35 -8.31
N ARG A 330 -20.92 17.32 -7.60
CA ARG A 330 -19.63 17.16 -6.92
C ARG A 330 -19.88 16.34 -5.65
N TYR A 331 -19.40 15.09 -5.65
CA TYR A 331 -19.20 14.31 -4.43
C TYR A 331 -17.71 14.27 -4.08
#